data_907f22d78ceee5d25ec1396c2693a649
#
_entry.id   907f22d78ceee5d25ec1396c2693a649
#
_cell.length_a   1.000
_cell.length_b   1.000
_cell.length_c   1.000
_cell.angle_alpha   90.00
_cell.angle_beta   90.00
_cell.angle_gamma   90.00
#
_symmetry.space_group_name_H-M   'P 1'
#
loop_
_entity.id
_entity.type
_entity.pdbx_description
1 polymer ?
#
loop_
_entity_poly.entity_id
_entity_poly.type
_entity_poly.pdbx_seq_one_letter_code
_entity_poly.pdbx_strand_id
1 'polypeptide(L)'
;VPAGKYTVEAATSTGKIEAQTPLLLDITGQPKLALDGPSGMLSGSAVAGKEHSFTFTVNNTGGAPATDVKLSANAPSGWKIDFSPDKIEQIAPGGKAEAQMRITPASNAIAGDYSVNVDSNSKGASDDLKFRVTVETSTEWGLAGLGIIGIAVLVMAGAVTRYGRR
;
A
#
# COMPACT_ATOMS: atom_id res chain seq x y z
N VAL A 1 -21.78 -1.71 20.13
CA VAL A 1 -22.48 -3.01 20.01
C VAL A 1 -22.24 -3.50 18.59
N PRO A 2 -21.79 -4.74 18.37
CA PRO A 2 -21.60 -5.29 17.02
C PRO A 2 -22.91 -5.32 16.24
N ALA A 3 -22.81 -5.29 14.89
CA ALA A 3 -23.98 -5.51 14.04
C ALA A 3 -24.53 -6.93 14.26
N GLY A 4 -25.85 -7.04 14.32
CA GLY A 4 -26.52 -8.31 14.53
C GLY A 4 -27.97 -8.15 14.97
N LYS A 5 -28.67 -9.27 15.07
CA LYS A 5 -30.04 -9.32 15.57
C LYS A 5 -30.01 -9.63 17.05
N TYR A 6 -30.62 -8.77 17.84
CA TYR A 6 -30.73 -8.89 19.30
C TYR A 6 -32.19 -8.96 19.68
N THR A 7 -32.50 -9.83 20.63
CA THR A 7 -33.82 -9.88 21.29
C THR A 7 -33.70 -9.19 22.64
N VAL A 8 -34.43 -8.12 22.82
CA VAL A 8 -34.52 -7.39 24.10
C VAL A 8 -35.91 -7.62 24.66
N GLU A 9 -36.00 -8.12 25.90
CA GLU A 9 -37.26 -8.27 26.59
C GLU A 9 -37.62 -6.98 27.32
N ALA A 10 -38.74 -6.39 26.95
CA ALA A 10 -39.34 -5.30 27.70
C ALA A 10 -40.33 -5.89 28.70
N ALA A 11 -40.05 -5.71 29.98
CA ALA A 11 -40.92 -6.19 31.06
C ALA A 11 -41.54 -5.01 31.81
N THR A 12 -42.81 -5.10 32.12
CA THR A 12 -43.50 -4.17 32.99
C THR A 12 -44.23 -4.92 34.09
N SER A 13 -44.19 -4.43 35.32
CA SER A 13 -44.84 -5.03 36.50
C SER A 13 -45.53 -3.95 37.32
N THR A 14 -46.77 -4.22 37.76
CA THR A 14 -47.53 -3.41 38.71
C THR A 14 -47.64 -4.04 40.08
N GLY A 15 -46.80 -5.09 40.37
CA GLY A 15 -46.79 -5.82 41.60
C GLY A 15 -47.81 -6.98 41.66
N LYS A 16 -48.83 -6.98 40.82
CA LYS A 16 -49.83 -8.03 40.66
C LYS A 16 -49.97 -8.55 39.22
N ILE A 17 -49.52 -7.79 38.29
CA ILE A 17 -49.59 -8.11 36.86
C ILE A 17 -48.20 -7.86 36.24
N GLU A 18 -47.66 -8.88 35.61
CA GLU A 18 -46.46 -8.79 34.83
C GLU A 18 -46.77 -9.03 33.35
N ALA A 19 -46.20 -8.20 32.50
CA ALA A 19 -46.24 -8.39 31.06
C ALA A 19 -44.84 -8.28 30.49
N GLN A 20 -44.51 -9.18 29.58
CA GLN A 20 -43.24 -9.21 28.88
C GLN A 20 -43.50 -9.24 27.38
N THR A 21 -42.73 -8.46 26.64
CA THR A 21 -42.80 -8.40 25.17
C THR A 21 -41.40 -8.45 24.60
N PRO A 22 -41.08 -9.45 23.75
CA PRO A 22 -39.83 -9.50 23.06
C PRO A 22 -39.79 -8.42 21.95
N LEU A 23 -38.75 -7.64 21.96
CA LEU A 23 -38.44 -6.66 20.92
C LEU A 23 -37.27 -7.18 20.09
N LEU A 24 -37.47 -7.31 18.77
CA LEU A 24 -36.40 -7.67 17.85
C LEU A 24 -35.68 -6.38 17.42
N LEU A 25 -34.41 -6.29 17.79
CA LEU A 25 -33.53 -5.21 17.38
C LEU A 25 -32.59 -5.72 16.28
N ASP A 26 -32.60 -5.08 15.13
CA ASP A 26 -31.65 -5.36 14.06
C ASP A 26 -30.65 -4.21 13.97
N ILE A 27 -29.44 -4.43 14.49
CA ILE A 27 -28.36 -3.45 14.45
C ILE A 27 -27.56 -3.68 13.18
N THR A 28 -27.72 -2.78 12.22
CA THR A 28 -26.98 -2.80 10.97
C THR A 28 -25.70 -1.98 11.13
N GLY A 29 -24.54 -2.64 10.98
CA GLY A 29 -23.25 -1.96 10.88
C GLY A 29 -22.97 -1.52 9.44
N GLN A 30 -22.02 -0.61 9.29
CA GLN A 30 -21.43 -0.29 7.99
C GLN A 30 -19.94 -0.66 8.02
N PRO A 31 -19.36 -1.12 6.90
CA PRO A 31 -17.93 -1.28 6.77
C PRO A 31 -17.27 0.11 6.82
N LYS A 32 -16.05 0.16 7.34
CA LYS A 32 -15.21 1.36 7.29
C LYS A 32 -13.78 0.91 7.05
N LEU A 33 -13.25 1.25 5.88
CA LEU A 33 -11.87 0.93 5.53
C LEU A 33 -10.91 1.96 6.15
N ALA A 34 -9.71 1.48 6.47
CA ALA A 34 -8.55 2.28 6.78
C ALA A 34 -7.34 1.64 6.11
N LEU A 35 -6.64 2.40 5.28
CA LEU A 35 -5.50 1.93 4.49
C LEU A 35 -4.19 2.38 5.16
N ASP A 36 -3.35 1.42 5.50
CA ASP A 36 -2.03 1.67 6.07
C ASP A 36 -0.93 1.33 5.05
N GLY A 37 0.08 2.18 5.02
CA GLY A 37 1.27 1.98 4.20
C GLY A 37 2.20 0.88 4.73
N PRO A 38 3.26 0.54 3.99
CA PRO A 38 4.22 -0.50 4.35
C PRO A 38 4.81 -0.26 5.74
N SER A 39 4.59 -1.19 6.66
CA SER A 39 5.02 -1.06 8.07
C SER A 39 4.57 0.25 8.74
N GLY A 40 3.42 0.80 8.34
CA GLY A 40 2.90 2.08 8.81
C GLY A 40 3.63 3.31 8.25
N MET A 41 4.54 3.16 7.30
CA MET A 41 5.23 4.26 6.64
C MET A 41 4.46 4.76 5.42
N LEU A 42 4.58 6.06 5.16
CA LEU A 42 3.93 6.73 4.02
C LEU A 42 4.91 6.99 2.87
N SER A 43 6.07 6.33 2.90
CA SER A 43 7.09 6.49 1.87
C SER A 43 7.93 5.24 1.68
N GLY A 44 8.53 5.10 0.49
CA GLY A 44 9.49 4.06 0.15
C GLY A 44 10.36 4.49 -1.01
N SER A 45 11.45 3.75 -1.26
CA SER A 45 12.37 4.00 -2.38
C SER A 45 12.15 2.98 -3.50
N ALA A 46 12.34 3.42 -4.74
CA ALA A 46 12.32 2.57 -5.92
C ALA A 46 13.36 3.03 -6.93
N VAL A 47 13.89 2.11 -7.72
CA VAL A 47 14.86 2.44 -8.77
C VAL A 47 14.14 2.58 -10.11
N ALA A 48 14.46 3.61 -10.88
CA ALA A 48 13.90 3.83 -12.20
C ALA A 48 14.05 2.58 -13.08
N GLY A 49 12.95 2.13 -13.71
CA GLY A 49 12.89 0.97 -14.59
C GLY A 49 12.98 -0.40 -13.89
N LYS A 50 13.09 -0.45 -12.55
CA LYS A 50 13.12 -1.72 -11.79
C LYS A 50 11.83 -1.89 -10.98
N GLU A 51 11.37 -3.14 -10.89
CA GLU A 51 10.21 -3.48 -10.07
C GLU A 51 10.56 -3.46 -8.58
N HIS A 52 9.68 -2.85 -7.80
CA HIS A 52 9.71 -2.83 -6.33
C HIS A 52 8.36 -3.26 -5.78
N SER A 53 8.36 -3.85 -4.59
CA SER A 53 7.15 -4.32 -3.92
C SER A 53 6.97 -3.66 -2.58
N PHE A 54 5.75 -3.20 -2.31
CA PHE A 54 5.33 -2.60 -1.04
C PHE A 54 4.07 -3.30 -0.54
N THR A 55 4.04 -3.70 0.72
CA THR A 55 2.87 -4.35 1.31
C THR A 55 2.02 -3.31 2.03
N PHE A 56 0.78 -3.15 1.58
CA PHE A 56 -0.24 -2.30 2.20
C PHE A 56 -1.17 -3.15 3.04
N THR A 57 -1.69 -2.58 4.12
CA THR A 57 -2.66 -3.24 4.98
C THR A 57 -3.98 -2.49 4.91
N VAL A 58 -5.06 -3.20 4.63
CA VAL A 58 -6.42 -2.67 4.66
C VAL A 58 -7.09 -3.18 5.93
N ASN A 59 -7.49 -2.26 6.81
CA ASN A 59 -8.19 -2.56 8.04
C ASN A 59 -9.68 -2.25 7.87
N ASN A 60 -10.56 -3.12 8.35
CA ASN A 60 -11.97 -2.81 8.47
C ASN A 60 -12.29 -2.39 9.91
N THR A 61 -12.34 -1.09 10.16
CA THR A 61 -12.67 -0.50 11.47
C THR A 61 -14.18 -0.34 11.69
N GLY A 62 -14.99 -0.77 10.71
CA GLY A 62 -16.44 -0.71 10.75
C GLY A 62 -17.10 -1.84 11.51
N GLY A 63 -18.42 -1.76 11.64
CA GLY A 63 -19.24 -2.77 12.34
C GLY A 63 -19.84 -3.85 11.43
N ALA A 64 -19.60 -3.77 10.11
CA ALA A 64 -20.03 -4.79 9.13
C ALA A 64 -18.84 -5.28 8.30
N PRO A 65 -18.93 -6.48 7.70
CA PRO A 65 -17.90 -6.98 6.79
C PRO A 65 -17.74 -6.06 5.57
N ALA A 66 -16.52 -5.74 5.21
CA ALA A 66 -16.20 -5.13 3.93
C ALA A 66 -16.04 -6.24 2.88
N THR A 67 -16.83 -6.19 1.81
CA THR A 67 -16.82 -7.19 0.74
C THR A 67 -16.34 -6.59 -0.57
N ASP A 68 -15.74 -7.43 -1.42
CA ASP A 68 -15.25 -7.02 -2.73
C ASP A 68 -14.26 -5.85 -2.68
N VAL A 69 -13.33 -5.89 -1.70
CA VAL A 69 -12.34 -4.82 -1.51
C VAL A 69 -11.32 -4.88 -2.64
N LYS A 70 -11.23 -3.80 -3.42
CA LYS A 70 -10.25 -3.63 -4.49
C LYS A 70 -9.30 -2.50 -4.16
N LEU A 71 -8.01 -2.74 -4.44
CA LEU A 71 -6.99 -1.71 -4.39
C LEU A 71 -6.69 -1.22 -5.80
N SER A 72 -6.46 0.06 -5.90
CA SER A 72 -5.99 0.72 -7.12
C SER A 72 -5.00 1.82 -6.77
N ALA A 73 -4.20 2.25 -7.72
CA ALA A 73 -3.29 3.36 -7.50
C ALA A 73 -3.21 4.26 -8.71
N ASN A 74 -3.08 5.56 -8.45
CA ASN A 74 -2.82 6.57 -9.45
C ASN A 74 -1.37 7.07 -9.29
N ALA A 75 -0.58 6.88 -10.34
CA ALA A 75 0.84 7.21 -10.38
C ALA A 75 1.17 8.08 -11.61
N PRO A 76 2.38 8.67 -11.66
CA PRO A 76 2.83 9.41 -12.83
C PRO A 76 2.82 8.57 -14.12
N SER A 77 2.73 9.26 -15.26
CA SER A 77 2.69 8.60 -16.57
C SER A 77 3.89 7.70 -16.82
N GLY A 78 3.65 6.54 -17.41
CA GLY A 78 4.69 5.57 -17.76
C GLY A 78 5.10 4.63 -16.62
N TRP A 79 4.52 4.78 -15.42
CA TRP A 79 4.70 3.84 -14.33
C TRP A 79 3.75 2.65 -14.48
N LYS A 80 4.20 1.48 -14.05
CA LYS A 80 3.36 0.27 -13.97
C LYS A 80 3.09 -0.05 -12.51
N ILE A 81 1.83 -0.33 -12.19
CA ILE A 81 1.41 -0.71 -10.84
C ILE A 81 0.43 -1.88 -10.93
N ASP A 82 0.68 -2.89 -10.14
CA ASP A 82 -0.17 -4.07 -9.98
C ASP A 82 -0.34 -4.39 -8.50
N PHE A 83 -1.50 -4.91 -8.12
CA PHE A 83 -1.78 -5.40 -6.77
C PHE A 83 -1.95 -6.91 -6.75
N SER A 84 -1.47 -7.54 -5.70
CA SER A 84 -1.66 -8.97 -5.47
C SER A 84 -2.03 -9.23 -3.99
N PRO A 85 -3.22 -9.77 -3.69
CA PRO A 85 -4.31 -10.05 -4.63
C PRO A 85 -4.90 -8.75 -5.23
N ASP A 86 -5.45 -8.82 -6.43
CA ASP A 86 -6.16 -7.71 -7.10
C ASP A 86 -7.50 -7.39 -6.42
N LYS A 87 -8.03 -8.37 -5.68
CA LYS A 87 -9.29 -8.28 -4.95
C LYS A 87 -9.23 -9.11 -3.68
N ILE A 88 -9.69 -8.52 -2.58
CA ILE A 88 -9.91 -9.21 -1.31
C ILE A 88 -11.42 -9.46 -1.17
N GLU A 89 -11.82 -10.72 -1.05
CA GLU A 89 -13.23 -11.08 -1.06
C GLU A 89 -13.99 -10.52 0.13
N GLN A 90 -13.39 -10.60 1.32
CA GLN A 90 -14.02 -10.13 2.55
C GLN A 90 -13.00 -9.80 3.63
N ILE A 91 -13.26 -8.69 4.35
CA ILE A 91 -12.56 -8.34 5.59
C ILE A 91 -13.61 -8.24 6.69
N ALA A 92 -13.53 -9.11 7.69
CA ALA A 92 -14.45 -9.10 8.84
C ALA A 92 -14.36 -7.78 9.64
N PRO A 93 -15.38 -7.41 10.42
CA PRO A 93 -15.32 -6.27 11.33
C PRO A 93 -14.13 -6.41 12.30
N GLY A 94 -13.30 -5.35 12.41
CA GLY A 94 -12.06 -5.36 13.20
C GLY A 94 -10.94 -6.20 12.60
N GLY A 95 -11.16 -6.82 11.43
CA GLY A 95 -10.15 -7.59 10.69
C GLY A 95 -9.26 -6.73 9.81
N LYS A 96 -8.18 -7.34 9.34
CA LYS A 96 -7.25 -6.74 8.38
C LYS A 96 -6.89 -7.72 7.27
N ALA A 97 -6.49 -7.19 6.13
CA ALA A 97 -5.95 -7.95 5.02
C ALA A 97 -4.78 -7.21 4.40
N GLU A 98 -3.85 -7.94 3.84
CA GLU A 98 -2.66 -7.40 3.21
C GLU A 98 -2.73 -7.55 1.69
N ALA A 99 -2.25 -6.54 0.98
CA ALA A 99 -2.07 -6.58 -0.46
C ALA A 99 -0.69 -6.03 -0.83
N GLN A 100 0.00 -6.75 -1.68
CA GLN A 100 1.29 -6.35 -2.20
C GLN A 100 1.10 -5.49 -3.45
N MET A 101 1.57 -4.25 -3.41
CA MET A 101 1.68 -3.38 -4.56
C MET A 101 3.05 -3.60 -5.23
N ARG A 102 3.05 -4.02 -6.48
CA ARG A 102 4.25 -4.04 -7.33
C ARG A 102 4.26 -2.79 -8.17
N ILE A 103 5.34 -2.04 -8.10
CA ILE A 103 5.51 -0.76 -8.78
C ILE A 103 6.79 -0.76 -9.60
N THR A 104 6.69 -0.33 -10.84
CA THR A 104 7.85 -0.13 -11.71
C THR A 104 7.82 1.31 -12.21
N PRO A 105 8.65 2.21 -11.65
CA PRO A 105 8.79 3.56 -12.19
C PRO A 105 9.26 3.54 -13.65
N ALA A 106 8.90 4.55 -14.41
CA ALA A 106 9.37 4.67 -15.79
C ALA A 106 10.90 4.64 -15.84
N SER A 107 11.48 3.99 -16.84
CA SER A 107 12.94 3.86 -16.99
C SER A 107 13.65 5.21 -17.18
N ASN A 108 12.94 6.22 -17.65
CA ASN A 108 13.39 7.60 -17.81
C ASN A 108 12.93 8.52 -16.66
N ALA A 109 12.41 7.96 -15.56
CA ALA A 109 12.04 8.75 -14.39
C ALA A 109 13.29 9.43 -13.81
N ILE A 110 13.16 10.72 -13.51
CA ILE A 110 14.23 11.51 -12.90
C ILE A 110 14.26 11.16 -11.40
N ALA A 111 15.46 11.12 -10.82
CA ALA A 111 15.60 10.94 -9.38
C ALA A 111 14.87 12.06 -8.62
N GLY A 112 14.08 11.68 -7.61
CA GLY A 112 13.26 12.61 -6.83
C GLY A 112 12.05 11.94 -6.21
N ASP A 113 11.23 12.75 -5.53
CA ASP A 113 10.04 12.30 -4.83
C ASP A 113 8.80 12.40 -5.72
N TYR A 114 8.06 11.32 -5.79
CA TYR A 114 6.80 11.21 -6.52
C TYR A 114 5.68 10.81 -5.57
N SER A 115 4.49 11.31 -5.84
CA SER A 115 3.29 10.96 -5.07
C SER A 115 2.48 9.93 -5.84
N VAL A 116 2.16 8.83 -5.17
CA VAL A 116 1.27 7.78 -5.66
C VAL A 116 0.06 7.76 -4.73
N ASN A 117 -1.13 8.00 -5.27
CA ASN A 117 -2.36 7.82 -4.51
C ASN A 117 -2.78 6.36 -4.59
N VAL A 118 -2.93 5.72 -3.45
CA VAL A 118 -3.43 4.36 -3.33
C VAL A 118 -4.83 4.42 -2.76
N ASP A 119 -5.78 3.83 -3.46
CA ASP A 119 -7.18 3.81 -3.12
C ASP A 119 -7.62 2.39 -2.76
N SER A 120 -8.40 2.24 -1.71
CA SER A 120 -9.12 1.02 -1.36
C SER A 120 -10.62 1.25 -1.47
N ASN A 121 -11.32 0.42 -2.22
CA ASN A 121 -12.75 0.55 -2.45
C ASN A 121 -13.46 -0.78 -2.20
N SER A 122 -14.61 -0.70 -1.51
CA SER A 122 -15.52 -1.83 -1.29
C SER A 122 -16.97 -1.38 -1.46
N LYS A 123 -17.91 -2.33 -1.34
CA LYS A 123 -19.33 -1.96 -1.28
C LYS A 123 -19.63 -1.23 0.03
N GLY A 124 -19.78 0.09 -0.05
CA GLY A 124 -20.19 0.95 1.06
C GLY A 124 -19.06 1.55 1.90
N ALA A 125 -17.79 1.34 1.54
CA ALA A 125 -16.67 2.01 2.17
C ALA A 125 -15.50 2.20 1.20
N SER A 126 -14.77 3.30 1.37
CA SER A 126 -13.52 3.58 0.66
C SER A 126 -12.57 4.32 1.57
N ASP A 127 -11.29 4.20 1.28
CA ASP A 127 -10.23 4.98 1.90
C ASP A 127 -9.10 5.20 0.91
N ASP A 128 -8.36 6.29 1.04
CA ASP A 128 -7.23 6.64 0.19
C ASP A 128 -6.00 7.02 1.01
N LEU A 129 -4.83 6.74 0.44
CA LEU A 129 -3.56 6.99 1.06
C LEU A 129 -2.58 7.61 0.06
N LYS A 130 -1.96 8.72 0.43
CA LYS A 130 -0.86 9.32 -0.32
C LYS A 130 0.46 8.65 0.07
N PHE A 131 1.01 7.87 -0.84
CA PHE A 131 2.29 7.20 -0.67
C PHE A 131 3.38 7.92 -1.47
N ARG A 132 4.48 8.29 -0.83
CA ARG A 132 5.63 8.92 -1.46
C ARG A 132 6.61 7.85 -1.93
N VAL A 133 6.95 7.89 -3.21
CA VAL A 133 8.00 7.03 -3.77
C VAL A 133 9.19 7.90 -4.16
N THR A 134 10.31 7.69 -3.48
CA THR A 134 11.59 8.31 -3.83
C THR A 134 12.24 7.48 -4.92
N VAL A 135 12.33 8.02 -6.12
CA VAL A 135 12.99 7.36 -7.25
C VAL A 135 14.48 7.64 -7.19
N GLU A 136 15.28 6.58 -7.22
CA GLU A 136 16.72 6.61 -7.28
C GLU A 136 17.21 6.21 -8.68
N THR A 137 18.34 6.78 -9.12
CA THR A 137 19.00 6.33 -10.35
C THR A 137 19.78 5.05 -10.09
N SER A 138 19.81 4.14 -11.07
CA SER A 138 20.62 2.91 -10.94
C SER A 138 22.11 3.26 -10.88
N THR A 139 22.79 2.68 -9.90
CA THR A 139 24.25 2.86 -9.67
C THR A 139 25.11 2.22 -10.78
N GLU A 140 24.52 1.51 -11.73
CA GLU A 140 25.21 0.79 -12.81
C GLU A 140 26.04 1.75 -13.69
N TRP A 141 25.53 2.96 -13.95
CA TRP A 141 26.26 3.99 -14.66
C TRP A 141 27.46 4.54 -13.90
N GLY A 142 27.40 4.57 -12.56
CA GLY A 142 28.54 4.96 -11.72
C GLY A 142 29.68 3.94 -11.79
N LEU A 143 29.37 2.65 -11.81
CA LEU A 143 30.38 1.59 -11.97
C LEU A 143 31.00 1.60 -13.38
N ALA A 144 30.22 1.83 -14.42
CA ALA A 144 30.73 1.99 -15.78
C ALA A 144 31.69 3.20 -15.88
N GLY A 145 31.36 4.34 -15.26
CA GLY A 145 32.22 5.50 -15.19
C GLY A 145 33.56 5.24 -14.47
N LEU A 146 33.51 4.55 -13.32
CA LEU A 146 34.72 4.13 -12.61
C LEU A 146 35.59 3.19 -13.43
N GLY A 147 34.99 2.27 -14.19
CA GLY A 147 35.71 1.37 -15.10
C GLY A 147 36.48 2.14 -16.19
N ILE A 148 35.84 3.14 -16.80
CA ILE A 148 36.46 3.98 -17.84
C ILE A 148 37.63 4.78 -17.26
N ILE A 149 37.46 5.37 -16.07
CA ILE A 149 38.53 6.12 -15.37
C ILE A 149 39.68 5.18 -15.03
N GLY A 150 39.42 3.98 -14.52
CA GLY A 150 40.43 2.97 -14.24
C GLY A 150 41.26 2.59 -15.47
N ILE A 151 40.62 2.36 -16.60
CA ILE A 151 41.30 2.08 -17.89
C ILE A 151 42.14 3.26 -18.31
N ALA A 152 41.64 4.48 -18.23
CA ALA A 152 42.39 5.69 -18.60
C ALA A 152 43.66 5.87 -17.76
N VAL A 153 43.57 5.63 -16.43
CA VAL A 153 44.72 5.65 -15.51
C VAL A 153 45.74 4.57 -15.85
N LEU A 154 45.32 3.35 -16.17
CA LEU A 154 46.23 2.27 -16.57
C LEU A 154 46.94 2.56 -17.89
N VAL A 155 46.21 3.11 -18.87
CA VAL A 155 46.81 3.53 -20.17
C VAL A 155 47.85 4.64 -19.96
N MET A 156 47.54 5.61 -19.11
CA MET A 156 48.45 6.71 -18.78
C MET A 156 49.69 6.23 -18.04
N ALA A 157 49.54 5.36 -17.05
CA ALA A 157 50.66 4.74 -16.33
C ALA A 157 51.53 3.91 -17.28
N GLY A 158 50.95 3.13 -18.17
CA GLY A 158 51.66 2.36 -19.20
C GLY A 158 52.44 3.24 -20.17
N ALA A 159 51.84 4.36 -20.61
CA ALA A 159 52.51 5.33 -21.46
C ALA A 159 53.72 6.00 -20.78
N VAL A 160 53.55 6.40 -19.51
CA VAL A 160 54.63 7.01 -18.72
C VAL A 160 55.77 6.01 -18.48
N THR A 161 55.50 4.75 -18.17
CA THR A 161 56.55 3.75 -17.97
C THR A 161 57.26 3.40 -19.26
N ARG A 162 56.57 3.42 -20.43
CA ARG A 162 57.15 3.06 -21.72
C ARG A 162 57.89 4.23 -22.39
N TYR A 163 57.41 5.46 -22.24
CA TYR A 163 57.95 6.62 -22.94
C TYR A 163 58.61 7.63 -21.98
N GLY A 164 58.41 7.53 -20.70
CA GLY A 164 58.95 8.46 -19.67
C GLY A 164 60.41 8.19 -19.27
N ARG A 165 61.12 7.25 -19.86
CA ARG A 165 62.58 7.02 -19.68
C ARG A 165 63.33 7.85 -20.70
N ARG A 166 63.65 9.04 -20.36
CA ARG A 166 64.81 9.81 -20.83
C ARG A 166 65.53 10.43 -19.65
#